data_fdfb60c3cec15b086f608c5d1bb594d2
#
_entry.id   fdfb60c3cec15b086f608c5d1bb594d2
#
_cell.length_a   1.000
_cell.length_b   1.000
_cell.length_c   1.000
_cell.angle_alpha   90.00
_cell.angle_beta   90.00
_cell.angle_gamma   90.00
#
_symmetry.space_group_name_H-M   'P 1'
#
loop_
_entity.id
_entity.type
_entity.pdbx_description
1 polymer ?
#
loop_
_entity_poly.entity_id
_entity_poly.type
_entity_poly.pdbx_seq_one_letter_code
_entity_poly.pdbx_strand_id
1 'polypeptide(L)'
;MQKIYVLDTNVLLCDPASILSFADRDVVIPMTVIEELDKKKNEAGELGYHARKVFRVLSDIRKKGSLWKGVEMEQGGKVSVKYLSVQDILAHASDFGPCVSDLSKNDNLILCTAIQVKLENPLAEVALVTNDVGMQVVADMIPLKTEYYRKNRLKDKDLVYTGRTKIWLKSEEKLWQSTILDAGAPVEKLFSLAQEEVALEENQFLELISPSGEVTLARYFEGRIYPLYQADKKPFGVNYRNCGQAFVMESLLMDAESAPFVFVKSPAGTGKTFLALALSLIHI
;
A
#
# COMPACT_ATOMS: atom_id res chain seq x y z
N MET A 1 15.23 -13.48 23.29
CA MET A 1 13.87 -13.73 23.82
C MET A 1 13.04 -14.28 22.67
N GLN A 2 12.36 -15.42 22.88
CA GLN A 2 11.54 -16.02 21.83
C GLN A 2 10.35 -15.09 21.53
N LYS A 3 10.05 -14.89 20.25
CA LYS A 3 8.93 -14.06 19.81
C LYS A 3 7.96 -14.89 19.00
N ILE A 4 6.66 -14.76 19.30
CA ILE A 4 5.59 -15.50 18.65
C ILE A 4 4.64 -14.49 18.04
N TYR A 5 4.35 -14.62 16.76
CA TYR A 5 3.39 -13.81 16.02
C TYR A 5 2.08 -14.58 15.83
N VAL A 6 0.98 -13.97 16.19
CA VAL A 6 -0.36 -14.46 15.86
C VAL A 6 -0.89 -13.61 14.71
N LEU A 7 -1.22 -14.23 13.59
CA LEU A 7 -1.60 -13.50 12.37
C LEU A 7 -3.12 -13.40 12.23
N ASP A 8 -3.58 -12.18 11.95
CA ASP A 8 -4.96 -11.88 11.60
C ASP A 8 -5.25 -12.12 10.11
N THR A 9 -6.52 -12.30 9.76
CA THR A 9 -7.03 -12.57 8.41
C THR A 9 -6.64 -11.46 7.43
N ASN A 10 -6.75 -10.19 7.85
CA ASN A 10 -6.46 -9.04 6.98
C ASN A 10 -4.98 -8.99 6.56
N VAL A 11 -4.07 -9.47 7.40
CA VAL A 11 -2.64 -9.57 7.08
C VAL A 11 -2.40 -10.56 5.94
N LEU A 12 -3.01 -11.73 6.03
CA LEU A 12 -2.89 -12.78 5.02
C LEU A 12 -3.58 -12.41 3.70
N LEU A 13 -4.69 -11.69 3.76
CA LEU A 13 -5.38 -11.18 2.58
C LEU A 13 -4.63 -10.01 1.93
N CYS A 14 -3.93 -9.21 2.73
CA CYS A 14 -3.07 -8.13 2.20
C CYS A 14 -1.82 -8.70 1.53
N ASP A 15 -1.20 -9.70 2.16
CA ASP A 15 -0.02 -10.39 1.64
C ASP A 15 -0.04 -11.89 1.93
N PRO A 16 -0.39 -12.71 0.95
CA PRO A 16 -0.37 -14.16 1.10
C PRO A 16 0.99 -14.76 1.48
N ALA A 17 2.08 -14.06 1.19
CA ALA A 17 3.44 -14.49 1.55
C ALA A 17 3.88 -14.02 2.94
N SER A 18 3.04 -13.27 3.67
CA SER A 18 3.37 -12.74 5.01
C SER A 18 3.78 -13.83 6.00
N ILE A 19 3.22 -15.03 5.91
CA ILE A 19 3.62 -16.19 6.73
C ILE A 19 5.13 -16.43 6.61
N LEU A 20 5.68 -16.33 5.40
CA LEU A 20 7.10 -16.54 5.14
C LEU A 20 7.96 -15.35 5.58
N SER A 21 7.37 -14.16 5.68
CA SER A 21 8.07 -12.95 6.14
C SER A 21 8.40 -12.97 7.63
N PHE A 22 7.73 -13.83 8.39
CA PHE A 22 7.96 -14.04 9.83
C PHE A 22 8.63 -15.40 10.14
N ALA A 23 9.08 -16.12 9.11
CA ALA A 23 9.55 -17.51 9.27
C ALA A 23 10.84 -17.67 10.09
N ASP A 24 11.51 -16.58 10.50
CA ASP A 24 12.59 -16.54 11.48
C ASP A 24 12.07 -16.55 12.95
N ARG A 25 10.76 -16.51 13.15
CA ARG A 25 10.05 -16.50 14.43
C ARG A 25 8.91 -17.51 14.40
N ASP A 26 8.35 -17.79 15.56
CA ASP A 26 7.17 -18.65 15.63
C ASP A 26 5.93 -17.89 15.16
N VAL A 27 5.19 -18.52 14.25
CA VAL A 27 3.95 -18.01 13.67
C VAL A 27 2.80 -18.91 14.04
N VAL A 28 1.77 -18.33 14.62
CA VAL A 28 0.52 -19.00 14.93
C VAL A 28 -0.60 -18.41 14.10
N ILE A 29 -1.35 -19.27 13.42
CA ILE A 29 -2.52 -18.90 12.65
C ILE A 29 -3.74 -19.44 13.39
N PRO A 30 -4.64 -18.59 13.89
CA PRO A 30 -5.90 -19.04 14.50
C PRO A 30 -6.72 -19.84 13.50
N MET A 31 -7.41 -20.89 13.95
CA MET A 31 -8.30 -21.67 13.08
C MET A 31 -9.42 -20.80 12.49
N THR A 32 -9.92 -19.83 13.26
CA THR A 32 -10.89 -18.83 12.79
C THR A 32 -10.40 -18.09 11.54
N VAL A 33 -9.13 -17.76 11.46
CA VAL A 33 -8.52 -17.13 10.27
C VAL A 33 -8.59 -18.07 9.07
N ILE A 34 -8.32 -19.37 9.27
CA ILE A 34 -8.44 -20.37 8.19
C ILE A 34 -9.88 -20.46 7.69
N GLU A 35 -10.86 -20.45 8.59
CA GLU A 35 -12.28 -20.49 8.25
C GLU A 35 -12.73 -19.24 7.47
N GLU A 36 -12.25 -18.06 7.86
CA GLU A 36 -12.53 -16.83 7.14
C GLU A 36 -11.93 -16.83 5.72
N LEU A 37 -10.70 -17.27 5.59
CA LEU A 37 -10.04 -17.42 4.30
C LEU A 37 -10.78 -18.44 3.42
N ASP A 38 -11.30 -19.53 4.02
CA ASP A 38 -12.05 -20.54 3.28
C ASP A 38 -13.36 -19.98 2.70
N LYS A 39 -14.07 -19.15 3.46
CA LYS A 39 -15.25 -18.44 2.96
C LYS A 39 -14.91 -17.52 1.78
N LYS A 40 -13.77 -16.81 1.87
CA LYS A 40 -13.34 -15.83 0.87
C LYS A 40 -12.72 -16.44 -0.40
N LYS A 41 -12.24 -17.67 -0.38
CA LYS A 41 -11.54 -18.29 -1.54
C LYS A 41 -12.39 -18.37 -2.80
N ASN A 42 -13.73 -18.39 -2.66
CA ASN A 42 -14.69 -18.46 -3.78
C ASN A 42 -15.13 -17.08 -4.27
N GLU A 43 -14.74 -16.00 -3.60
CA GLU A 43 -15.05 -14.65 -4.04
C GLU A 43 -14.29 -14.29 -5.33
N ALA A 44 -14.93 -13.49 -6.18
CA ALA A 44 -14.29 -12.93 -7.37
C ALA A 44 -13.33 -11.78 -6.98
N GLY A 45 -12.33 -11.55 -7.83
CA GLY A 45 -11.38 -10.44 -7.64
C GLY A 45 -10.18 -10.78 -6.75
N GLU A 46 -9.56 -9.72 -6.22
CA GLU A 46 -8.26 -9.78 -5.53
C GLU A 46 -8.33 -10.55 -4.21
N LEU A 47 -9.42 -10.37 -3.45
CA LEU A 47 -9.58 -11.05 -2.15
C LEU A 47 -9.61 -12.57 -2.31
N GLY A 48 -10.43 -13.09 -3.25
CA GLY A 48 -10.49 -14.53 -3.50
C GLY A 48 -9.18 -15.07 -4.08
N TYR A 49 -8.50 -14.30 -4.93
CA TYR A 49 -7.17 -14.66 -5.43
C TYR A 49 -6.15 -14.78 -4.29
N HIS A 50 -6.11 -13.81 -3.36
CA HIS A 50 -5.20 -13.82 -2.22
C HIS A 50 -5.52 -14.97 -1.27
N ALA A 51 -6.79 -15.22 -0.95
CA ALA A 51 -7.20 -16.34 -0.12
C ALA A 51 -6.71 -17.67 -0.70
N ARG A 52 -6.93 -17.92 -2.00
CA ARG A 52 -6.41 -19.13 -2.68
C ARG A 52 -4.88 -19.23 -2.63
N LYS A 53 -4.18 -18.10 -2.71
CA LYS A 53 -2.71 -18.07 -2.64
C LYS A 53 -2.21 -18.42 -1.23
N VAL A 54 -2.88 -17.95 -0.17
CA VAL A 54 -2.59 -18.35 1.22
C VAL A 54 -2.71 -19.87 1.37
N PHE A 55 -3.79 -20.47 0.87
CA PHE A 55 -3.95 -21.94 0.93
C PHE A 55 -2.86 -22.69 0.19
N ARG A 56 -2.33 -22.16 -0.91
CA ARG A 56 -1.16 -22.76 -1.59
C ARG A 56 0.08 -22.73 -0.70
N VAL A 57 0.38 -21.58 -0.07
CA VAL A 57 1.50 -21.45 0.87
C VAL A 57 1.34 -22.42 2.04
N LEU A 58 0.14 -22.50 2.64
CA LEU A 58 -0.14 -23.45 3.73
C LEU A 58 -0.01 -24.90 3.28
N SER A 59 -0.45 -25.23 2.06
CA SER A 59 -0.29 -26.57 1.47
C SER A 59 1.18 -26.95 1.32
N ASP A 60 2.03 -26.03 0.89
CA ASP A 60 3.45 -26.28 0.72
C ASP A 60 4.16 -26.47 2.08
N ILE A 61 3.80 -25.68 3.09
CA ILE A 61 4.30 -25.88 4.46
C ILE A 61 3.83 -27.23 5.00
N ARG A 62 2.56 -27.59 4.79
CA ARG A 62 1.99 -28.89 5.25
C ARG A 62 2.68 -30.12 4.66
N LYS A 63 3.27 -30.03 3.47
CA LYS A 63 4.08 -31.12 2.89
C LYS A 63 5.30 -31.46 3.74
N LYS A 64 5.81 -30.50 4.53
CA LYS A 64 6.97 -30.66 5.42
C LYS A 64 6.59 -31.21 6.80
N GLY A 65 5.28 -31.16 7.20
CA GLY A 65 4.83 -31.64 8.49
C GLY A 65 3.40 -31.25 8.84
N SER A 66 2.98 -31.54 10.08
CA SER A 66 1.66 -31.22 10.59
C SER A 66 1.59 -29.78 11.11
N LEU A 67 0.78 -28.94 10.51
CA LEU A 67 0.54 -27.55 10.99
C LEU A 67 -0.05 -27.51 12.41
N TRP A 68 -0.78 -28.55 12.82
CA TRP A 68 -1.30 -28.66 14.20
C TRP A 68 -0.16 -28.84 15.25
N LYS A 69 0.85 -29.62 14.91
CA LYS A 69 2.03 -29.81 15.77
C LYS A 69 3.07 -28.69 15.57
N GLY A 70 2.92 -27.92 14.50
CA GLY A 70 3.83 -26.92 14.02
C GLY A 70 4.92 -27.49 13.11
N VAL A 71 5.25 -26.74 12.08
CA VAL A 71 6.24 -27.08 11.06
C VAL A 71 7.41 -26.12 11.18
N GLU A 72 8.61 -26.66 11.37
CA GLU A 72 9.85 -25.89 11.42
C GLU A 72 10.17 -25.33 10.03
N MET A 73 10.54 -24.07 10.00
CA MET A 73 10.90 -23.34 8.78
C MET A 73 12.43 -23.26 8.64
N GLU A 74 12.91 -23.17 7.43
CA GLU A 74 14.35 -23.09 7.13
C GLU A 74 15.03 -21.88 7.79
N GLN A 75 14.27 -20.83 8.08
CA GLN A 75 14.74 -19.61 8.74
C GLN A 75 14.81 -19.74 10.27
N GLY A 76 14.41 -20.87 10.84
CA GLY A 76 14.53 -21.18 12.25
C GLY A 76 13.27 -20.95 13.09
N GLY A 77 12.20 -20.40 12.53
CA GLY A 77 10.91 -20.28 13.21
C GLY A 77 10.00 -21.47 12.94
N LYS A 78 8.83 -21.50 13.59
CA LYS A 78 7.84 -22.57 13.50
C LYS A 78 6.48 -22.00 13.08
N VAL A 79 5.84 -22.60 12.09
CA VAL A 79 4.48 -22.23 11.67
C VAL A 79 3.48 -23.26 12.18
N SER A 80 2.44 -22.81 12.89
CA SER A 80 1.40 -23.66 13.44
C SER A 80 0.00 -23.07 13.26
N VAL A 81 -1.02 -23.93 13.28
CA VAL A 81 -2.43 -23.56 13.36
C VAL A 81 -2.92 -23.88 14.76
N LYS A 82 -3.56 -22.92 15.41
CA LYS A 82 -4.12 -23.07 16.76
C LYS A 82 -5.64 -23.03 16.70
N TYR A 83 -6.26 -24.02 17.31
CA TYR A 83 -7.70 -24.05 17.57
C TYR A 83 -7.97 -23.77 19.05
N LEU A 84 -8.95 -22.94 19.31
CA LEU A 84 -9.46 -22.66 20.65
C LEU A 84 -10.99 -22.77 20.61
N SER A 85 -11.54 -23.66 21.43
CA SER A 85 -12.99 -23.85 21.45
C SER A 85 -13.68 -22.75 22.25
N VAL A 86 -14.92 -22.45 21.90
CA VAL A 86 -15.75 -21.49 22.68
C VAL A 86 -15.95 -22.00 24.12
N GLN A 87 -16.01 -23.31 24.31
CA GLN A 87 -16.14 -23.91 25.63
C GLN A 87 -14.90 -23.67 26.51
N ASP A 88 -13.69 -23.78 25.92
CA ASP A 88 -12.45 -23.49 26.64
C ASP A 88 -12.35 -22.00 27.01
N ILE A 89 -12.78 -21.11 26.10
CA ILE A 89 -12.85 -19.68 26.38
C ILE A 89 -13.80 -19.38 27.55
N LEU A 90 -15.01 -19.94 27.53
CA LEU A 90 -15.99 -19.71 28.57
C LEU A 90 -15.59 -20.32 29.94
N ALA A 91 -14.88 -21.45 29.92
CA ALA A 91 -14.35 -22.07 31.15
C ALA A 91 -13.30 -21.20 31.88
N HIS A 92 -12.60 -20.35 31.12
CA HIS A 92 -11.52 -19.48 31.61
C HIS A 92 -11.78 -18.00 31.27
N ALA A 93 -13.06 -17.58 31.30
CA ALA A 93 -13.49 -16.26 30.81
C ALA A 93 -12.73 -15.08 31.42
N SER A 94 -12.30 -15.18 32.70
CA SER A 94 -11.52 -14.16 33.39
C SER A 94 -10.19 -13.86 32.72
N ASP A 95 -9.60 -14.82 32.00
CA ASP A 95 -8.28 -14.69 31.39
C ASP A 95 -8.33 -13.96 30.05
N PHE A 96 -9.52 -13.92 29.42
CA PHE A 96 -9.73 -13.37 28.08
C PHE A 96 -10.32 -11.93 28.08
N GLY A 97 -10.67 -11.38 29.26
CA GLY A 97 -11.12 -10.00 29.37
C GLY A 97 -12.34 -9.67 28.49
N PRO A 98 -12.36 -8.48 27.84
CA PRO A 98 -13.52 -8.03 27.08
C PRO A 98 -13.83 -8.85 25.82
N CYS A 99 -12.90 -9.66 25.34
CA CYS A 99 -13.08 -10.48 24.12
C CYS A 99 -14.20 -11.52 24.28
N VAL A 100 -14.51 -11.92 25.52
CA VAL A 100 -15.57 -12.90 25.83
C VAL A 100 -16.98 -12.32 25.67
N SER A 101 -17.14 -11.00 25.62
CA SER A 101 -18.44 -10.33 25.57
C SER A 101 -19.27 -10.71 24.33
N ASP A 102 -18.63 -11.04 23.22
CA ASP A 102 -19.30 -11.45 21.99
C ASP A 102 -18.43 -12.41 21.17
N LEU A 103 -18.52 -13.69 21.49
CA LEU A 103 -17.80 -14.76 20.80
C LEU A 103 -18.38 -15.13 19.41
N SER A 104 -19.44 -14.44 18.97
CA SER A 104 -19.91 -14.57 17.58
C SER A 104 -19.02 -13.81 16.59
N LYS A 105 -18.19 -12.88 17.08
CA LYS A 105 -17.25 -12.10 16.29
C LYS A 105 -15.93 -12.85 16.13
N ASN A 106 -15.52 -13.05 14.89
CA ASN A 106 -14.26 -13.71 14.57
C ASN A 106 -13.05 -12.97 15.15
N ASP A 107 -13.07 -11.63 15.15
CA ASP A 107 -12.01 -10.80 15.73
C ASP A 107 -11.77 -11.13 17.21
N ASN A 108 -12.85 -11.33 17.97
CA ASN A 108 -12.77 -11.70 19.39
C ASN A 108 -12.19 -13.12 19.56
N LEU A 109 -12.51 -14.06 18.67
CA LEU A 109 -11.92 -15.40 18.71
C LEU A 109 -10.43 -15.38 18.35
N ILE A 110 -10.02 -14.52 17.43
CA ILE A 110 -8.60 -14.31 17.07
C ILE A 110 -7.85 -13.72 18.26
N LEU A 111 -8.43 -12.70 18.93
CA LEU A 111 -7.85 -12.11 20.15
C LEU A 111 -7.73 -13.13 21.27
N CYS A 112 -8.79 -13.92 21.54
CA CYS A 112 -8.74 -15.00 22.53
C CYS A 112 -7.63 -16.01 22.21
N THR A 113 -7.48 -16.39 20.94
CA THR A 113 -6.39 -17.30 20.53
C THR A 113 -5.01 -16.69 20.82
N ALA A 114 -4.82 -15.39 20.57
CA ALA A 114 -3.55 -14.71 20.87
C ALA A 114 -3.27 -14.64 22.39
N ILE A 115 -4.30 -14.41 23.19
CA ILE A 115 -4.21 -14.44 24.67
C ILE A 115 -3.82 -15.86 25.13
N GLN A 116 -4.49 -16.89 24.62
CA GLN A 116 -4.18 -18.27 24.96
C GLN A 116 -2.74 -18.63 24.63
N VAL A 117 -2.24 -18.24 23.46
CA VAL A 117 -0.83 -18.44 23.07
C VAL A 117 0.10 -17.76 24.08
N LYS A 118 -0.26 -16.58 24.56
CA LYS A 118 0.53 -15.85 25.56
C LYS A 118 0.53 -16.55 26.92
N LEU A 119 -0.61 -17.06 27.37
CA LEU A 119 -0.72 -17.81 28.64
C LEU A 119 0.09 -19.10 28.61
N GLU A 120 0.10 -19.80 27.46
CA GLU A 120 0.90 -21.00 27.25
C GLU A 120 2.41 -20.74 27.15
N ASN A 121 2.80 -19.51 26.82
CA ASN A 121 4.20 -19.13 26.58
C ASN A 121 4.59 -17.88 27.41
N PRO A 122 4.59 -17.95 28.75
CA PRO A 122 4.77 -16.77 29.62
C PRO A 122 6.16 -16.12 29.49
N LEU A 123 7.15 -16.84 29.00
CA LEU A 123 8.52 -16.34 28.78
C LEU A 123 8.76 -15.78 27.37
N ALA A 124 7.80 -15.95 26.45
CA ALA A 124 7.89 -15.46 25.09
C ALA A 124 7.17 -14.10 24.95
N GLU A 125 7.67 -13.27 24.05
CA GLU A 125 6.95 -12.09 23.59
C GLU A 125 5.92 -12.51 22.54
N VAL A 126 4.64 -12.45 22.89
CA VAL A 126 3.54 -12.73 21.95
C VAL A 126 2.95 -11.43 21.43
N ALA A 127 2.86 -11.31 20.11
CA ALA A 127 2.26 -10.16 19.44
C ALA A 127 1.20 -10.60 18.42
N LEU A 128 0.04 -9.94 18.48
CA LEU A 128 -0.97 -10.03 17.42
C LEU A 128 -0.57 -9.10 16.27
N VAL A 129 -0.45 -9.65 15.08
CA VAL A 129 -0.18 -8.86 13.86
C VAL A 129 -1.50 -8.60 13.16
N THR A 130 -1.92 -7.35 13.15
CA THR A 130 -3.18 -6.93 12.52
C THR A 130 -3.08 -5.51 11.96
N ASN A 131 -3.79 -5.26 10.87
CA ASN A 131 -3.97 -3.93 10.28
C ASN A 131 -5.33 -3.31 10.65
N ASP A 132 -6.14 -4.02 11.44
CA ASP A 132 -7.42 -3.53 11.92
C ASP A 132 -7.24 -2.69 13.20
N VAL A 133 -7.59 -1.41 13.09
CA VAL A 133 -7.49 -0.47 14.21
C VAL A 133 -8.47 -0.83 15.33
N GLY A 134 -9.63 -1.40 14.99
CA GLY A 134 -10.62 -1.85 16.00
C GLY A 134 -10.04 -2.96 16.86
N MET A 135 -9.41 -3.97 16.26
CA MET A 135 -8.73 -5.03 17.00
C MET A 135 -7.58 -4.51 17.85
N GLN A 136 -6.81 -3.53 17.36
CA GLN A 136 -5.72 -2.91 18.13
C GLN A 136 -6.26 -2.20 19.37
N VAL A 137 -7.35 -1.44 19.24
CA VAL A 137 -7.99 -0.74 20.37
C VAL A 137 -8.50 -1.74 21.43
N VAL A 138 -9.10 -2.87 21.00
CA VAL A 138 -9.52 -3.92 21.95
C VAL A 138 -8.31 -4.58 22.61
N ALA A 139 -7.23 -4.82 21.85
CA ALA A 139 -6.01 -5.39 22.39
C ALA A 139 -5.31 -4.48 23.43
N ASP A 140 -5.46 -3.16 23.32
CA ASP A 140 -4.95 -2.21 24.32
C ASP A 140 -5.65 -2.35 25.71
N MET A 141 -6.88 -2.90 25.74
CA MET A 141 -7.60 -3.18 26.99
C MET A 141 -7.10 -4.43 27.70
N ILE A 142 -6.31 -5.23 27.03
CA ILE A 142 -5.73 -6.49 27.50
C ILE A 142 -4.21 -6.44 27.37
N PRO A 143 -3.43 -7.14 28.20
CA PRO A 143 -1.97 -7.08 28.12
C PRO A 143 -1.43 -7.84 26.91
N LEU A 144 -1.95 -7.57 25.70
CA LEU A 144 -1.56 -8.17 24.44
C LEU A 144 -0.90 -7.12 23.53
N LYS A 145 0.33 -7.36 23.13
CA LYS A 145 1.03 -6.47 22.18
C LYS A 145 0.43 -6.64 20.78
N THR A 146 0.25 -5.53 20.09
CA THR A 146 -0.13 -5.53 18.69
C THR A 146 0.98 -4.99 17.82
N GLU A 147 1.13 -5.54 16.61
CA GLU A 147 2.04 -5.05 15.60
C GLU A 147 1.31 -4.86 14.27
N TYR A 148 1.63 -3.76 13.60
CA TYR A 148 1.10 -3.48 12.28
C TYR A 148 1.89 -4.22 11.21
N TYR A 149 1.23 -5.01 10.35
CA TYR A 149 1.89 -5.63 9.21
C TYR A 149 2.10 -4.59 8.11
N ARG A 150 3.34 -4.21 7.94
CA ARG A 150 3.76 -3.52 6.73
C ARG A 150 4.43 -4.57 5.84
N LYS A 151 3.68 -5.11 4.85
CA LYS A 151 4.34 -5.74 3.71
C LYS A 151 5.42 -4.77 3.29
N ASN A 152 6.69 -5.19 3.02
CA ASN A 152 7.71 -4.29 2.48
C ASN A 152 7.05 -3.29 1.50
N ARG A 153 6.17 -2.49 2.00
CA ARG A 153 5.82 -1.22 1.43
C ARG A 153 7.16 -0.57 1.48
N LEU A 154 7.77 -0.50 0.27
CA LEU A 154 8.88 0.39 0.03
C LEU A 154 8.80 1.44 1.12
N LYS A 155 9.77 1.38 2.07
CA LYS A 155 9.86 2.38 3.12
C LYS A 155 9.72 3.66 2.34
N ASP A 156 8.65 4.37 2.66
CA ASP A 156 8.23 5.59 2.00
C ASP A 156 7.24 5.37 0.84
N LYS A 157 5.99 5.81 1.11
CA LYS A 157 5.12 6.26 0.02
C LYS A 157 5.84 7.27 -0.88
N ASP A 158 6.93 7.85 -0.38
CA ASP A 158 7.79 8.82 -1.05
C ASP A 158 8.75 8.20 -2.08
N LEU A 159 8.97 6.87 -2.05
CA LEU A 159 9.80 6.15 -3.04
C LEU A 159 9.02 5.53 -4.20
N VAL A 160 7.71 5.60 -4.21
CA VAL A 160 6.93 5.21 -5.39
C VAL A 160 6.97 6.36 -6.38
N TYR A 161 7.76 6.20 -7.43
CA TYR A 161 7.74 7.14 -8.57
C TYR A 161 6.30 7.33 -9.04
N THR A 162 5.79 8.53 -8.85
CA THR A 162 4.39 8.89 -9.17
C THR A 162 4.27 9.53 -10.55
N GLY A 163 5.37 9.73 -11.25
CA GLY A 163 5.46 10.50 -12.48
C GLY A 163 5.37 12.01 -12.27
N ARG A 164 5.22 12.46 -11.03
CA ARG A 164 5.11 13.90 -10.68
C ARG A 164 5.69 14.20 -9.32
N THR A 165 6.15 15.45 -9.13
CA THR A 165 6.59 15.96 -7.83
C THR A 165 6.17 17.42 -7.63
N LYS A 166 6.12 17.85 -6.36
CA LYS A 166 5.90 19.25 -5.99
C LYS A 166 7.23 19.87 -5.61
N ILE A 167 7.50 21.07 -6.12
CA ILE A 167 8.70 21.82 -5.82
C ILE A 167 8.29 23.20 -5.32
N TRP A 168 8.67 23.50 -4.10
CA TRP A 168 8.44 24.80 -3.48
C TRP A 168 9.56 25.76 -3.86
N LEU A 169 9.20 26.94 -4.36
CA LEU A 169 10.17 27.96 -4.79
C LEU A 169 10.46 28.95 -3.65
N LYS A 170 11.68 29.51 -3.62
CA LYS A 170 12.13 30.52 -2.65
C LYS A 170 11.65 31.93 -3.00
N SER A 171 11.36 32.19 -4.27
CA SER A 171 11.02 33.51 -4.78
C SER A 171 9.93 33.46 -5.84
N GLU A 172 9.34 34.61 -6.15
CA GLU A 172 8.38 34.78 -7.26
C GLU A 172 9.08 34.92 -8.64
N GLU A 173 10.37 34.65 -8.71
CA GLU A 173 11.11 34.70 -9.97
C GLU A 173 10.57 33.64 -10.94
N LYS A 174 10.20 34.08 -12.14
CA LYS A 174 9.70 33.18 -13.17
C LYS A 174 10.83 32.36 -13.76
N LEU A 175 10.62 31.07 -13.87
CA LEU A 175 11.57 30.14 -14.44
C LEU A 175 11.81 30.44 -15.93
N TRP A 176 10.75 30.85 -16.64
CA TRP A 176 10.79 31.22 -18.04
C TRP A 176 10.53 32.72 -18.26
N GLN A 177 11.27 33.32 -19.17
CA GLN A 177 10.89 34.63 -19.73
C GLN A 177 9.95 34.38 -20.92
N SER A 178 8.98 35.27 -21.11
CA SER A 178 7.89 35.11 -22.10
C SER A 178 8.31 34.85 -23.55
N THR A 179 9.58 35.04 -23.89
CA THR A 179 10.13 34.92 -25.26
C THR A 179 10.85 33.59 -25.53
N ILE A 180 11.05 32.70 -24.55
CA ILE A 180 11.88 31.49 -24.71
C ILE A 180 11.15 30.25 -24.16
N LEU A 181 9.86 30.15 -24.38
CA LEU A 181 9.07 29.02 -23.90
C LEU A 181 9.52 27.70 -24.56
N ASP A 182 9.80 27.71 -25.86
CA ASP A 182 10.16 26.51 -26.63
C ASP A 182 11.54 25.95 -26.29
N ALA A 183 12.45 26.77 -25.78
CA ALA A 183 13.80 26.32 -25.42
C ALA A 183 13.89 25.65 -24.04
N GLY A 184 12.83 25.75 -23.21
CA GLY A 184 12.83 25.32 -21.82
C GLY A 184 13.84 26.10 -20.95
N ALA A 185 13.79 25.95 -19.65
CA ALA A 185 14.77 26.52 -18.72
C ALA A 185 15.78 25.44 -18.30
N PRO A 186 17.09 25.75 -18.15
CA PRO A 186 18.05 24.82 -17.57
C PRO A 186 17.63 24.35 -16.18
N VAL A 187 17.83 23.08 -15.84
CA VAL A 187 17.43 22.52 -14.54
C VAL A 187 18.18 23.19 -13.39
N GLU A 188 19.39 23.66 -13.60
CA GLU A 188 20.18 24.39 -12.61
C GLU A 188 19.48 25.67 -12.14
N LYS A 189 18.74 26.34 -13.03
CA LYS A 189 17.94 27.49 -12.66
C LYS A 189 16.79 27.09 -11.73
N LEU A 190 16.12 25.95 -11.98
CA LEU A 190 15.12 25.43 -11.06
C LEU A 190 15.73 25.13 -9.68
N PHE A 191 16.87 24.46 -9.63
CA PHE A 191 17.52 24.10 -8.37
C PHE A 191 17.97 25.34 -7.56
N SER A 192 18.37 26.42 -8.25
CA SER A 192 18.68 27.67 -7.56
C SER A 192 17.48 28.31 -6.89
N LEU A 193 16.31 28.12 -7.46
CA LEU A 193 15.02 28.65 -6.97
C LEU A 193 14.27 27.69 -6.02
N ALA A 194 14.57 26.41 -6.03
CA ALA A 194 13.91 25.40 -5.20
C ALA A 194 14.34 25.52 -3.72
N GLN A 195 13.41 25.28 -2.81
CA GLN A 195 13.70 25.28 -1.35
C GLN A 195 14.57 24.10 -0.91
N GLU A 196 14.42 22.96 -1.59
CA GLU A 196 15.12 21.70 -1.30
C GLU A 196 15.73 21.12 -2.58
N GLU A 197 16.78 20.33 -2.43
CA GLU A 197 17.31 19.55 -3.54
C GLU A 197 16.32 18.43 -3.90
N VAL A 198 16.01 18.32 -5.18
CA VAL A 198 15.07 17.34 -5.71
C VAL A 198 15.76 16.54 -6.81
N ALA A 199 15.78 15.22 -6.66
CA ALA A 199 16.15 14.34 -7.76
C ALA A 199 14.99 14.27 -8.77
N LEU A 200 15.29 14.45 -10.05
CA LEU A 200 14.31 14.44 -11.14
C LEU A 200 14.59 13.26 -12.07
N GLU A 201 13.53 12.61 -12.51
CA GLU A 201 13.56 11.54 -13.50
C GLU A 201 13.10 12.04 -14.87
N GLU A 202 13.57 11.43 -15.94
CA GLU A 202 13.17 11.80 -17.30
C GLU A 202 11.65 11.72 -17.49
N ASN A 203 11.10 12.75 -18.13
CA ASN A 203 9.66 12.95 -18.34
C ASN A 203 8.82 13.17 -17.07
N GLN A 204 9.45 13.47 -15.93
CA GLN A 204 8.74 13.77 -14.70
C GLN A 204 7.98 15.09 -14.78
N PHE A 205 6.73 15.07 -14.36
CA PHE A 205 5.91 16.28 -14.24
C PHE A 205 6.15 17.01 -12.92
N LEU A 206 6.08 18.35 -12.98
CA LEU A 206 6.40 19.23 -11.87
C LEU A 206 5.24 20.16 -11.56
N GLU A 207 4.89 20.27 -10.28
CA GLU A 207 4.03 21.32 -9.74
C GLU A 207 4.94 22.33 -9.03
N LEU A 208 5.29 23.43 -9.70
CA LEU A 208 6.15 24.48 -9.16
C LEU A 208 5.27 25.46 -8.35
N ILE A 209 5.50 25.54 -7.05
CA ILE A 209 4.66 26.32 -6.13
C ILE A 209 5.45 27.53 -5.67
N SER A 210 4.99 28.72 -6.04
CA SER A 210 5.59 29.98 -5.62
C SER A 210 5.27 30.30 -4.15
N PRO A 211 5.98 31.25 -3.51
CA PRO A 211 5.68 31.70 -2.16
C PRO A 211 4.25 32.27 -1.99
N SER A 212 3.67 32.84 -3.04
CA SER A 212 2.26 33.30 -3.06
C SER A 212 1.24 32.15 -3.16
N GLY A 213 1.70 30.90 -3.43
CA GLY A 213 0.83 29.75 -3.65
C GLY A 213 0.38 29.57 -5.10
N GLU A 214 0.88 30.37 -6.05
CA GLU A 214 0.65 30.15 -7.47
C GLU A 214 1.32 28.85 -7.91
N VAL A 215 0.60 28.03 -8.69
CA VAL A 215 1.10 26.72 -9.18
C VAL A 215 1.35 26.82 -10.67
N THR A 216 2.60 26.61 -11.08
CA THR A 216 2.98 26.48 -12.48
C THR A 216 3.28 25.02 -12.79
N LEU A 217 2.67 24.49 -13.85
CA LEU A 217 2.86 23.11 -14.28
C LEU A 217 3.98 23.02 -15.32
N ALA A 218 4.84 22.02 -15.15
CA ALA A 218 6.02 21.85 -15.97
C ALA A 218 6.35 20.37 -16.17
N ARG A 219 7.31 20.09 -17.08
CA ARG A 219 7.90 18.78 -17.32
C ARG A 219 9.42 18.90 -17.39
N TYR A 220 10.11 17.97 -16.74
CA TYR A 220 11.55 17.79 -16.88
C TYR A 220 11.86 16.86 -18.05
N PHE A 221 12.78 17.26 -18.90
CA PHE A 221 13.26 16.47 -20.01
C PHE A 221 14.67 16.91 -20.44
N GLU A 222 15.61 15.98 -20.59
CA GLU A 222 16.98 16.21 -21.05
C GLU A 222 17.69 17.39 -20.36
N GLY A 223 17.66 17.43 -19.04
CA GLY A 223 18.31 18.49 -18.26
C GLY A 223 17.60 19.86 -18.29
N ARG A 224 16.39 19.94 -18.82
CA ARG A 224 15.63 21.19 -18.97
C ARG A 224 14.22 21.06 -18.44
N ILE A 225 13.66 22.19 -18.08
CA ILE A 225 12.29 22.32 -17.56
C ILE A 225 11.44 23.04 -18.61
N TYR A 226 10.40 22.38 -19.08
CA TYR A 226 9.47 22.88 -20.07
C TYR A 226 8.11 23.19 -19.44
N PRO A 227 7.44 24.29 -19.81
CA PRO A 227 6.03 24.47 -19.46
C PRO A 227 5.17 23.44 -20.17
N LEU A 228 3.95 23.20 -19.72
CA LEU A 228 3.02 22.35 -20.47
C LEU A 228 2.48 23.11 -21.69
N TYR A 229 2.54 22.47 -22.86
CA TYR A 229 2.08 23.05 -24.13
C TYR A 229 0.75 22.49 -24.60
N GLN A 230 0.54 21.20 -24.35
CA GLN A 230 -0.56 20.47 -24.94
C GLN A 230 -1.83 20.56 -24.08
N ALA A 231 -1.66 20.66 -22.76
CA ALA A 231 -2.77 20.69 -21.83
C ALA A 231 -3.77 21.82 -22.09
N ASP A 232 -3.30 22.96 -22.60
CA ASP A 232 -4.14 24.14 -22.90
C ASP A 232 -4.83 24.07 -24.25
N LYS A 233 -4.54 23.08 -25.11
CA LYS A 233 -5.15 22.96 -26.46
C LYS A 233 -6.63 22.56 -26.44
N LYS A 234 -7.20 22.22 -25.28
CA LYS A 234 -8.60 21.88 -25.06
C LYS A 234 -9.18 20.93 -26.12
N PRO A 235 -8.61 19.73 -26.27
CA PRO A 235 -9.05 18.78 -27.26
C PRO A 235 -10.56 18.51 -27.10
N PHE A 236 -11.34 18.62 -28.15
CA PHE A 236 -12.81 18.55 -28.15
C PHE A 236 -13.49 19.43 -27.10
N GLY A 237 -12.89 20.58 -26.75
CA GLY A 237 -13.41 21.48 -25.71
C GLY A 237 -13.26 20.96 -24.28
N VAL A 238 -12.56 19.86 -24.08
CA VAL A 238 -12.31 19.30 -22.76
C VAL A 238 -11.24 20.10 -22.04
N ASN A 239 -11.56 20.56 -20.83
CA ASN A 239 -10.63 21.22 -19.93
C ASN A 239 -10.23 20.26 -18.82
N TYR A 240 -8.96 20.29 -18.40
CA TYR A 240 -8.55 19.64 -17.17
C TYR A 240 -9.10 20.36 -15.93
N ARG A 241 -9.39 19.61 -14.88
CA ARG A 241 -9.92 20.12 -13.60
C ARG A 241 -8.90 20.09 -12.47
N ASN A 242 -7.77 19.43 -12.68
CA ASN A 242 -6.67 19.31 -11.72
C ASN A 242 -5.35 18.99 -12.43
N CYS A 243 -4.23 19.20 -11.73
CA CYS A 243 -2.88 19.00 -12.26
C CYS A 243 -2.67 17.60 -12.86
N GLY A 244 -3.21 16.54 -12.22
CA GLY A 244 -3.08 15.17 -12.73
C GLY A 244 -3.75 14.99 -14.10
N GLN A 245 -4.91 15.60 -14.34
CA GLN A 245 -5.56 15.58 -15.66
C GLN A 245 -4.78 16.38 -16.69
N ALA A 246 -4.18 17.52 -16.30
CA ALA A 246 -3.31 18.30 -17.18
C ALA A 246 -2.10 17.48 -17.64
N PHE A 247 -1.46 16.75 -16.71
CA PHE A 247 -0.32 15.87 -17.03
C PHE A 247 -0.71 14.72 -17.96
N VAL A 248 -1.89 14.12 -17.75
CA VAL A 248 -2.41 13.08 -18.65
C VAL A 248 -2.67 13.65 -20.04
N MET A 249 -3.29 14.82 -20.14
CA MET A 249 -3.55 15.48 -21.42
C MET A 249 -2.24 15.82 -22.14
N GLU A 250 -1.27 16.37 -21.43
CA GLU A 250 0.07 16.64 -21.97
C GLU A 250 0.68 15.38 -22.56
N SER A 251 0.74 14.28 -21.75
CA SER A 251 1.35 13.02 -22.16
C SER A 251 0.68 12.38 -23.38
N LEU A 252 -0.65 12.40 -23.44
CA LEU A 252 -1.41 11.75 -24.52
C LEU A 252 -1.43 12.56 -25.82
N LEU A 253 -1.07 13.85 -25.78
CA LEU A 253 -0.98 14.73 -26.95
C LEU A 253 0.46 14.89 -27.48
N MET A 254 1.44 14.29 -26.79
CA MET A 254 2.81 14.21 -27.31
C MET A 254 2.85 13.32 -28.54
N ASP A 255 3.87 13.54 -29.37
CA ASP A 255 4.18 12.65 -30.47
C ASP A 255 4.67 11.26 -29.99
N ALA A 256 4.56 10.27 -30.87
CA ALA A 256 4.92 8.89 -30.54
C ALA A 256 6.43 8.68 -30.29
N GLU A 257 7.29 9.61 -30.75
CA GLU A 257 8.71 9.54 -30.48
C GLU A 257 9.04 9.99 -29.05
N SER A 258 8.36 11.06 -28.61
CA SER A 258 8.51 11.63 -27.25
C SER A 258 7.81 10.81 -26.15
N ALA A 259 6.66 10.20 -26.47
CA ALA A 259 5.87 9.41 -25.52
C ALA A 259 5.27 8.14 -26.16
N PRO A 260 6.12 7.13 -26.51
CA PRO A 260 5.66 5.90 -27.18
C PRO A 260 4.68 5.07 -26.32
N PHE A 261 4.78 5.17 -24.99
CA PHE A 261 3.89 4.51 -24.06
C PHE A 261 3.53 5.44 -22.91
N VAL A 262 2.22 5.53 -22.61
CA VAL A 262 1.68 6.32 -21.50
C VAL A 262 0.90 5.42 -20.56
N PHE A 263 1.33 5.31 -19.31
CA PHE A 263 0.62 4.57 -18.26
C PHE A 263 -0.10 5.53 -17.32
N VAL A 264 -1.44 5.49 -17.28
CA VAL A 264 -2.25 6.34 -16.42
C VAL A 264 -2.76 5.52 -15.23
N LYS A 265 -2.18 5.76 -14.05
CA LYS A 265 -2.61 5.15 -12.78
C LYS A 265 -3.27 6.20 -11.89
N SER A 266 -4.53 5.98 -11.55
CA SER A 266 -5.26 6.83 -10.59
C SER A 266 -6.49 6.10 -10.03
N PRO A 267 -7.10 6.54 -8.91
CA PRO A 267 -8.32 5.97 -8.36
C PRO A 267 -9.49 5.95 -9.36
N ALA A 268 -10.53 5.17 -9.08
CA ALA A 268 -11.76 5.19 -9.85
C ALA A 268 -12.42 6.58 -9.81
N GLY A 269 -13.18 6.94 -10.85
CA GLY A 269 -13.91 8.23 -10.92
C GLY A 269 -13.07 9.47 -11.25
N THR A 270 -11.77 9.35 -11.52
CA THR A 270 -10.88 10.50 -11.81
C THR A 270 -10.90 10.97 -13.26
N GLY A 271 -11.73 10.39 -14.13
CA GLY A 271 -11.89 10.81 -15.52
C GLY A 271 -10.88 10.21 -16.51
N LYS A 272 -10.10 9.16 -16.13
CA LYS A 272 -9.10 8.52 -17.02
C LYS A 272 -9.66 8.11 -18.39
N THR A 273 -10.73 7.32 -18.38
CA THR A 273 -11.36 6.81 -19.59
C THR A 273 -11.96 7.94 -20.43
N PHE A 274 -12.54 8.95 -19.78
CA PHE A 274 -13.09 10.11 -20.45
C PHE A 274 -11.98 10.89 -21.21
N LEU A 275 -10.85 11.17 -20.55
CA LEU A 275 -9.72 11.84 -21.19
C LEU A 275 -9.13 11.01 -22.34
N ALA A 276 -8.94 9.71 -22.13
CA ALA A 276 -8.41 8.82 -23.17
C ALA A 276 -9.33 8.77 -24.40
N LEU A 277 -10.65 8.69 -24.22
CA LEU A 277 -11.61 8.74 -25.32
C LEU A 277 -11.63 10.09 -26.03
N ALA A 278 -11.68 11.20 -25.29
CA ALA A 278 -11.65 12.53 -25.86
C ALA A 278 -10.40 12.77 -26.72
N LEU A 279 -9.25 12.21 -26.32
CA LEU A 279 -7.99 12.36 -27.04
C LEU A 279 -7.84 11.37 -28.19
N SER A 280 -8.39 10.15 -28.10
CA SER A 280 -8.37 9.19 -29.20
C SER A 280 -9.13 9.69 -30.44
N LEU A 281 -10.14 10.52 -30.25
CA LEU A 281 -10.94 11.10 -31.36
C LEU A 281 -10.16 12.17 -32.15
N ILE A 282 -9.03 12.68 -31.64
CA ILE A 282 -8.19 13.63 -32.39
C ILE A 282 -7.42 12.92 -33.51
N HIS A 283 -7.20 11.63 -33.37
CA HIS A 283 -6.41 10.84 -34.32
C HIS A 283 -7.29 10.13 -35.38
N ILE A 284 -8.60 10.38 -35.37
CA ILE A 284 -9.54 9.93 -36.41
C ILE A 284 -9.86 11.10 -37.32
#